data_1a911248d77d603d99cea6ff96d97793
#
_entry.id   1a911248d77d603d99cea6ff96d97793
#
_cell.length_a   1.000
_cell.length_b   1.000
_cell.length_c   1.000
_cell.angle_alpha   90.00
_cell.angle_beta   90.00
_cell.angle_gamma   90.00
#
_symmetry.space_group_name_H-M   'P 1'
#
loop_
_entity.id
_entity.type
_entity.pdbx_description
1 polymer ?
#
loop_
_entity_poly.entity_id
_entity_poly.type
_entity_poly.pdbx_seq_one_letter_code
_entity_poly.pdbx_strand_id
1 'polypeptide(L)'
;NALAASNIKLLHAEFNCPIMVVEIGTMASTEEKAAEVIHDFRQRVDTLDYMKGIFYWEPQVYNNWRPNEYIELGWGAYNMGAFTSKGQPNNALKTLWKR
;
A
#
# COMPACT_ATOMS: atom_id res chain seq x y z
N ASN A 1 9.05 -4.07 5.30
CA ASN A 1 8.50 -2.91 6.04
C ASN A 1 9.52 -2.23 6.95
N ALA A 2 10.36 -3.00 7.68
CA ALA A 2 11.38 -2.41 8.57
C ALA A 2 12.36 -1.51 7.81
N LEU A 3 12.85 -1.93 6.65
CA LEU A 3 13.74 -1.14 5.80
C LEU A 3 13.05 0.13 5.29
N ALA A 4 11.80 0.02 4.85
CA ALA A 4 11.04 1.18 4.39
C ALA A 4 10.86 2.22 5.51
N ALA A 5 10.47 1.79 6.70
CA ALA A 5 10.35 2.67 7.86
C ALA A 5 11.70 3.30 8.27
N SER A 6 12.80 2.56 8.17
CA SER A 6 14.14 3.10 8.41
C SER A 6 14.51 4.18 7.38
N ASN A 7 14.24 3.94 6.09
CA ASN A 7 14.49 4.90 5.03
C ASN A 7 13.66 6.19 5.21
N ILE A 8 12.41 6.08 5.63
CA ILE A 8 11.55 7.23 5.94
C ILE A 8 12.20 8.10 7.03
N LYS A 9 12.72 7.48 8.10
CA LYS A 9 13.39 8.20 9.18
C LYS A 9 14.69 8.88 8.70
N LEU A 10 15.47 8.19 7.87
CA LEU A 10 16.69 8.75 7.30
C LEU A 10 16.41 9.94 6.38
N LEU A 11 15.39 9.83 5.51
CA LEU A 11 14.99 10.93 4.63
C LEU A 11 14.55 12.15 5.43
N HIS A 12 13.76 11.96 6.48
CA HIS A 12 13.37 13.08 7.33
C HIS A 12 14.58 13.69 8.06
N ALA A 13 15.48 12.89 8.57
CA ALA A 13 16.68 13.36 9.26
C ALA A 13 17.61 14.18 8.32
N GLU A 14 17.71 13.75 7.05
CA GLU A 14 18.55 14.42 6.05
C GLU A 14 17.94 15.73 5.55
N PHE A 15 16.64 15.71 5.23
CA PHE A 15 15.99 16.84 4.52
C PHE A 15 15.09 17.69 5.41
N ASN A 16 14.80 17.25 6.63
CA ASN A 16 13.88 17.92 7.57
C ASN A 16 12.51 18.28 6.94
N CYS A 17 12.00 17.41 6.07
CA CYS A 17 10.75 17.61 5.35
C CYS A 17 9.68 16.62 5.82
N PRO A 18 8.38 16.98 5.73
CA PRO A 18 7.30 16.01 5.86
C PRO A 18 7.43 14.91 4.80
N ILE A 19 7.03 13.70 5.16
CA ILE A 19 7.12 12.51 4.28
C ILE A 19 5.72 12.03 3.92
N MET A 20 5.55 11.64 2.68
CA MET A 20 4.37 10.96 2.18
C MET A 20 4.78 9.71 1.41
N VAL A 21 4.16 8.59 1.70
CA VAL A 21 4.32 7.35 0.93
C VAL A 21 3.28 7.35 -0.17
N VAL A 22 3.70 7.53 -1.40
CA VAL A 22 2.80 7.70 -2.55
C VAL A 22 2.38 6.39 -3.20
N GLU A 23 3.06 5.30 -2.86
CA GLU A 23 2.75 3.96 -3.36
C GLU A 23 3.00 2.92 -2.28
N ILE A 24 1.96 2.22 -1.86
CA ILE A 24 2.06 1.02 -1.04
C ILE A 24 1.13 -0.05 -1.60
N GLY A 25 1.60 -1.25 -1.65
CA GLY A 25 0.83 -2.40 -2.09
C GLY A 25 1.51 -3.68 -1.63
N THR A 26 0.90 -4.80 -1.94
CA THR A 26 1.44 -6.10 -1.59
C THR A 26 1.08 -7.13 -2.64
N MET A 27 1.99 -8.05 -2.90
CA MET A 27 1.77 -9.23 -3.74
C MET A 27 1.27 -10.43 -2.92
N ALA A 28 0.70 -10.18 -1.74
CA ALA A 28 0.16 -11.23 -0.89
C ALA A 28 -0.93 -12.05 -1.60
N SER A 29 -0.99 -13.33 -1.30
CA SER A 29 -1.95 -14.25 -1.93
C SER A 29 -3.34 -14.22 -1.28
N THR A 30 -3.49 -13.61 -0.11
CA THR A 30 -4.76 -13.50 0.62
C THR A 30 -4.94 -12.11 1.23
N GLU A 31 -6.20 -11.75 1.48
CA GLU A 31 -6.54 -10.48 2.13
C GLU A 31 -5.94 -10.35 3.53
N GLU A 32 -5.88 -11.45 4.27
CA GLU A 32 -5.32 -11.48 5.62
C GLU A 32 -3.83 -11.15 5.60
N LYS A 33 -3.07 -11.80 4.71
CA LYS A 33 -1.64 -11.51 4.54
C LYS A 33 -1.39 -10.09 4.05
N ALA A 34 -2.25 -9.59 3.15
CA ALA A 34 -2.18 -8.21 2.71
C ALA A 34 -2.41 -7.24 3.87
N ALA A 35 -3.42 -7.51 4.69
CA ALA A 35 -3.72 -6.72 5.88
C ALA A 35 -2.58 -6.75 6.92
N GLU A 36 -1.95 -7.90 7.15
CA GLU A 36 -0.78 -8.03 8.03
C GLU A 36 0.40 -7.17 7.57
N VAL A 37 0.70 -7.19 6.28
CA VAL A 37 1.79 -6.37 5.70
C VAL A 37 1.52 -4.88 5.89
N ILE A 38 0.29 -4.43 5.61
CA ILE A 38 -0.13 -3.02 5.78
C ILE A 38 -0.12 -2.64 7.25
N HIS A 39 -0.61 -3.51 8.13
CA HIS A 39 -0.62 -3.27 9.57
C HIS A 39 0.80 -3.11 10.14
N ASP A 40 1.71 -4.02 9.83
CA ASP A 40 3.11 -3.93 10.26
C ASP A 40 3.77 -2.63 9.77
N PHE A 41 3.50 -2.23 8.53
CA PHE A 41 4.03 -0.96 8.02
C PHE A 41 3.48 0.24 8.81
N ARG A 42 2.17 0.28 9.01
CA ARG A 42 1.52 1.35 9.76
C ARG A 42 2.02 1.45 11.19
N GLN A 43 2.15 0.33 11.91
CA GLN A 43 2.70 0.33 13.27
C GLN A 43 4.08 0.99 13.36
N ARG A 44 4.86 0.90 12.29
CA ARG A 44 6.22 1.48 12.23
C ARG A 44 6.24 2.97 11.95
N VAL A 45 5.21 3.50 11.30
CA VAL A 45 5.22 4.90 10.80
C VAL A 45 4.13 5.78 11.40
N ASP A 46 3.04 5.23 11.96
CA ASP A 46 1.91 6.01 12.48
C ASP A 46 2.27 6.94 13.65
N THR A 47 3.35 6.65 14.36
CA THR A 47 3.84 7.48 15.47
C THR A 47 4.78 8.60 15.02
N LEU A 48 5.14 8.65 13.74
CA LEU A 48 6.03 9.65 13.19
C LEU A 48 5.21 10.89 12.79
N ASP A 49 5.38 11.99 13.51
CA ASP A 49 4.62 13.23 13.33
C ASP A 49 4.83 13.88 11.95
N TYR A 50 5.94 13.59 11.31
CA TYR A 50 6.27 14.03 9.97
C TYR A 50 5.68 13.16 8.84
N MET A 51 5.07 12.02 9.16
CA MET A 51 4.29 11.23 8.18
C MET A 51 2.95 11.90 7.90
N LYS A 52 2.70 12.26 6.63
CA LYS A 52 1.50 13.03 6.24
C LYS A 52 0.49 12.24 5.42
N GLY A 53 0.88 11.10 4.86
CA GLY A 53 -0.05 10.26 4.12
C GLY A 53 0.56 8.99 3.56
N ILE A 54 -0.33 8.08 3.21
CA ILE A 54 -0.03 6.81 2.55
C ILE A 54 -1.08 6.59 1.48
N PHE A 55 -0.67 6.33 0.24
CA PHE A 55 -1.55 5.99 -0.87
C PHE A 55 -1.38 4.52 -1.26
N TYR A 56 -2.48 3.84 -1.47
CA TYR A 56 -2.47 2.48 -1.99
C TYR A 56 -2.24 2.51 -3.51
N TRP A 57 -1.29 1.68 -3.99
CA TRP A 57 -1.01 1.57 -5.41
C TRP A 57 -2.01 0.65 -6.10
N GLU A 58 -2.58 1.10 -7.22
CA GLU A 58 -3.56 0.34 -8.02
C GLU A 58 -4.64 -0.36 -7.17
N PRO A 59 -5.40 0.38 -6.38
CA PRO A 59 -6.35 -0.22 -5.43
C PRO A 59 -7.45 -1.04 -6.10
N GLN A 60 -7.75 -0.77 -7.38
CA GLN A 60 -8.83 -1.39 -8.13
C GLN A 60 -8.52 -2.80 -8.65
N VAL A 61 -7.25 -3.22 -8.67
CA VAL A 61 -6.88 -4.54 -9.22
C VAL A 61 -7.32 -5.68 -8.30
N TYR A 62 -7.75 -6.78 -8.90
CA TYR A 62 -8.10 -8.03 -8.21
C TYR A 62 -7.95 -9.22 -9.16
N ASN A 63 -7.54 -10.36 -8.67
CA ASN A 63 -7.42 -11.61 -9.43
C ASN A 63 -6.75 -11.42 -10.82
N ASN A 64 -5.67 -10.64 -10.86
CA ASN A 64 -4.98 -10.26 -12.09
C ASN A 64 -5.83 -9.45 -13.08
N TRP A 65 -7.02 -8.99 -12.69
CA TRP A 65 -7.79 -8.07 -13.52
C TRP A 65 -7.02 -6.76 -13.71
N ARG A 66 -7.04 -6.26 -14.92
CA ARG A 66 -6.46 -4.96 -15.31
C ARG A 66 -7.23 -4.37 -16.48
N PRO A 67 -7.15 -3.05 -16.70
CA PRO A 67 -7.72 -2.42 -17.90
C PRO A 67 -7.18 -3.04 -19.20
N ASN A 68 -7.97 -3.01 -20.26
CA ASN A 68 -7.55 -3.52 -21.57
C ASN A 68 -6.29 -2.82 -22.09
N GLU A 69 -6.16 -1.53 -21.83
CA GLU A 69 -4.99 -0.73 -22.18
C GLU A 69 -3.71 -1.28 -21.58
N TYR A 70 -3.77 -1.80 -20.36
CA TYR A 70 -2.62 -2.45 -19.71
C TYR A 70 -2.21 -3.73 -20.43
N ILE A 71 -3.22 -4.49 -20.90
CA ILE A 71 -2.97 -5.73 -21.66
C ILE A 71 -2.28 -5.40 -22.99
N GLU A 72 -2.77 -4.38 -23.70
CA GLU A 72 -2.21 -3.93 -24.98
C GLU A 72 -0.77 -3.42 -24.83
N LEU A 73 -0.46 -2.76 -23.70
CA LEU A 73 0.89 -2.27 -23.37
C LEU A 73 1.80 -3.35 -22.78
N GLY A 74 1.30 -4.56 -22.57
CA GLY A 74 2.07 -5.65 -21.96
C GLY A 74 2.32 -5.47 -20.46
N TRP A 75 1.57 -4.59 -19.79
CA TRP A 75 1.73 -4.34 -18.36
C TRP A 75 1.09 -5.45 -17.52
N GLY A 76 1.76 -5.80 -16.44
CA GLY A 76 1.25 -6.75 -15.46
C GLY A 76 0.15 -6.15 -14.57
N ALA A 77 -0.42 -7.00 -13.72
CA ALA A 77 -1.32 -6.58 -12.66
C ALA A 77 -0.95 -7.26 -11.35
N TYR A 78 -1.31 -6.64 -10.24
CA TYR A 78 -1.21 -7.27 -8.92
C TYR A 78 -2.36 -8.25 -8.71
N ASN A 79 -2.12 -9.29 -7.92
CA ASN A 79 -3.18 -10.22 -7.51
C ASN A 79 -4.14 -9.60 -6.48
N MET A 80 -3.64 -8.64 -5.71
CA MET A 80 -4.33 -8.08 -4.56
C MET A 80 -4.28 -6.55 -4.58
N GLY A 81 -5.39 -5.93 -4.95
CA GLY A 81 -5.63 -4.51 -4.73
C GLY A 81 -6.29 -4.24 -3.37
N ALA A 82 -7.00 -3.15 -3.28
CA ALA A 82 -7.70 -2.71 -2.07
C ALA A 82 -9.20 -3.06 -2.04
N PHE A 83 -9.71 -3.61 -3.13
CA PHE A 83 -11.11 -3.99 -3.30
C PHE A 83 -11.26 -5.44 -3.73
N THR A 84 -12.39 -6.02 -3.37
CA THR A 84 -12.82 -7.34 -3.87
C THR A 84 -13.36 -7.23 -5.29
N SER A 85 -13.57 -8.37 -5.97
CA SER A 85 -14.25 -8.43 -7.29
C SER A 85 -15.67 -7.85 -7.30
N LYS A 86 -16.27 -7.65 -6.13
CA LYS A 86 -17.59 -7.03 -5.96
C LYS A 86 -17.50 -5.52 -5.66
N GLY A 87 -16.32 -4.92 -5.75
CA GLY A 87 -16.10 -3.51 -5.47
C GLY A 87 -16.18 -3.14 -3.97
N GLN A 88 -16.14 -4.11 -3.06
CA GLN A 88 -16.14 -3.87 -1.63
C GLN A 88 -14.71 -3.70 -1.10
N PRO A 89 -14.45 -2.78 -0.17
CA PRO A 89 -13.16 -2.66 0.49
C PRO A 89 -12.74 -3.98 1.12
N ASN A 90 -11.55 -4.47 0.80
CA ASN A 90 -10.99 -5.66 1.41
C ASN A 90 -10.27 -5.34 2.74
N ASN A 91 -9.73 -6.37 3.38
CA ASN A 91 -9.10 -6.21 4.69
C ASN A 91 -7.81 -5.36 4.64
N ALA A 92 -7.09 -5.34 3.53
CA ALA A 92 -5.92 -4.48 3.37
C ALA A 92 -6.31 -2.99 3.41
N LEU A 93 -7.35 -2.59 2.66
CA LEU A 93 -7.84 -1.21 2.68
C LEU A 93 -8.42 -0.83 4.04
N LYS A 94 -9.21 -1.72 4.66
CA LYS A 94 -9.76 -1.47 5.99
C LYS A 94 -8.65 -1.25 7.03
N THR A 95 -7.54 -1.99 6.92
CA THR A 95 -6.39 -1.85 7.79
C THR A 95 -5.64 -0.54 7.54
N LEU A 96 -5.52 -0.11 6.28
CA LEU A 96 -4.92 1.17 5.94
C LEU A 96 -5.73 2.35 6.49
N TRP A 97 -7.06 2.22 6.53
CA TRP A 97 -7.98 3.26 6.96
C TRP A 97 -8.16 3.37 8.48
N LYS A 98 -8.14 2.26 9.18
CA LYS A 98 -8.32 2.24 10.65
C LYS A 98 -7.12 2.90 11.35
N ARG A 99 -7.40 3.94 12.08
CA ARG A 99 -6.50 4.50 13.09
C ARG A 99 -6.69 3.80 14.43
#